data_b9a461b2afd2c8864900e8f01fbeb3ca
#
_entry.id   b9a461b2afd2c8864900e8f01fbeb3ca
#
_cell.length_a   1.000
_cell.length_b   1.000
_cell.length_c   1.000
_cell.angle_alpha   90.00
_cell.angle_beta   90.00
_cell.angle_gamma   90.00
#
_symmetry.space_group_name_H-M   'P 1'
#
loop_
_entity.id
_entity.type
_entity.pdbx_description
1 polymer ?
#
loop_
_entity_poly.entity_id
_entity_poly.type
_entity_poly.pdbx_seq_one_letter_code
_entity_poly.pdbx_strand_id
1 'polypeptide(L)'
;MKKLIRVVAAVGLVVSAAACAPDAWRNVTATGFNEYLDTVQQKCQPLWFGSMNLPTFDVSAAGPYESQFTSLLDSASRLYYNRITPADFRAAVQGQFLSSDARTNRSIDCMIAQLPRTGRAPRRAACCSRF
;
A
#
# COMPACT_ATOMS: atom_id res chain seq x y z
N MET A 1 -21.00 32.14 54.24
CA MET A 1 -19.97 32.45 53.23
C MET A 1 -19.83 31.24 52.33
N LYS A 2 -20.36 31.32 51.15
CA LYS A 2 -20.42 30.18 50.21
C LYS A 2 -19.21 30.28 49.29
N LYS A 3 -18.25 29.42 49.48
CA LYS A 3 -17.16 29.26 48.49
C LYS A 3 -17.61 28.29 47.41
N LEU A 4 -17.96 28.85 46.29
CA LEU A 4 -18.20 28.11 45.06
C LEU A 4 -16.88 27.55 44.55
N ILE A 5 -16.71 26.25 44.73
CA ILE A 5 -15.64 25.52 44.08
C ILE A 5 -16.08 25.30 42.63
N ARG A 6 -15.50 26.08 41.72
CA ARG A 6 -15.63 25.82 40.29
C ARG A 6 -14.71 24.66 39.94
N VAL A 7 -15.31 23.49 39.81
CA VAL A 7 -14.65 22.37 39.21
C VAL A 7 -14.61 22.64 37.71
N VAL A 8 -13.49 23.07 37.25
CA VAL A 8 -13.20 23.13 35.80
C VAL A 8 -12.93 21.70 35.39
N ALA A 9 -13.93 21.03 34.81
CA ALA A 9 -13.77 19.78 34.13
C ALA A 9 -12.96 20.04 32.84
N ALA A 10 -11.67 19.82 32.94
CA ALA A 10 -10.82 19.76 31.76
C ALA A 10 -11.22 18.49 31.00
N VAL A 11 -12.13 18.64 30.04
CA VAL A 11 -12.38 17.60 29.04
C VAL A 11 -11.13 17.54 28.17
N GLY A 12 -10.26 16.61 28.51
CA GLY A 12 -9.13 16.27 27.67
C GLY A 12 -9.67 15.71 26.36
N LEU A 13 -9.66 16.50 25.31
CA LEU A 13 -9.84 16.01 23.94
C LEU A 13 -8.65 15.09 23.66
N VAL A 14 -8.86 13.80 23.86
CA VAL A 14 -7.96 12.79 23.31
C VAL A 14 -8.22 12.81 21.80
N VAL A 15 -7.48 13.65 21.09
CA VAL A 15 -7.39 13.57 19.65
C VAL A 15 -6.69 12.24 19.36
N SER A 16 -7.48 11.20 19.16
CA SER A 16 -6.99 9.97 18.54
C SER A 16 -6.56 10.37 17.14
N ALA A 17 -5.30 10.76 17.00
CA ALA A 17 -4.66 10.78 15.71
C ALA A 17 -4.70 9.32 15.23
N ALA A 18 -5.76 8.97 14.48
CA ALA A 18 -5.74 7.79 13.67
C ALA A 18 -4.57 8.02 12.70
N ALA A 19 -3.40 7.57 13.10
CA ALA A 19 -2.25 7.55 12.26
C ALA A 19 -2.62 6.67 11.08
N CYS A 20 -3.02 7.29 9.96
CA CYS A 20 -2.93 6.65 8.68
C CYS A 20 -1.44 6.41 8.46
N ALA A 21 -0.89 5.37 9.06
CA ALA A 21 0.46 4.96 8.80
C ALA A 21 0.47 4.49 7.35
N PRO A 22 1.04 5.26 6.40
CA PRO A 22 1.13 4.85 5.01
C PRO A 22 1.98 3.59 4.86
N ASP A 23 2.69 3.22 5.89
CA ASP A 23 3.72 2.18 5.89
C ASP A 23 3.23 0.82 6.42
N ALA A 24 2.02 0.75 6.94
CA ALA A 24 1.44 -0.53 7.35
C ALA A 24 0.91 -1.26 6.12
N TRP A 25 1.77 -1.99 5.45
CA TRP A 25 1.40 -2.78 4.28
C TRP A 25 0.32 -3.85 4.59
N ARG A 26 0.19 -4.26 5.84
CA ARG A 26 -0.92 -5.10 6.34
C ARG A 26 -1.85 -4.30 7.25
N ASN A 27 -2.48 -3.30 6.70
CA ASN A 27 -3.54 -2.61 7.41
C ASN A 27 -4.81 -3.48 7.41
N VAL A 28 -5.38 -3.74 8.58
CA VAL A 28 -6.64 -4.49 8.72
C VAL A 28 -7.80 -3.90 7.93
N THR A 29 -7.76 -2.61 7.62
CA THR A 29 -8.76 -1.92 6.79
C THR A 29 -8.55 -2.10 5.29
N ALA A 30 -7.43 -2.69 4.88
CA ALA A 30 -7.07 -2.94 3.49
C ALA A 30 -7.17 -4.43 3.12
N THR A 31 -8.16 -5.14 3.66
CA THR A 31 -8.32 -6.60 3.52
C THR A 31 -8.24 -7.06 2.05
N GLY A 32 -8.99 -6.42 1.17
CA GLY A 32 -9.00 -6.78 -0.25
C GLY A 32 -7.64 -6.59 -0.94
N PHE A 33 -6.91 -5.53 -0.59
CA PHE A 33 -5.57 -5.31 -1.11
C PHE A 33 -4.57 -6.34 -0.58
N ASN A 34 -4.68 -6.73 0.69
CA ASN A 34 -3.85 -7.78 1.25
C ASN A 34 -4.10 -9.13 0.56
N GLU A 35 -5.36 -9.49 0.30
CA GLU A 35 -5.72 -10.69 -0.45
C GLU A 35 -5.16 -10.66 -1.89
N TYR A 36 -5.17 -9.50 -2.52
CA TYR A 36 -4.54 -9.31 -3.82
C TYR A 36 -3.03 -9.56 -3.75
N LEU A 37 -2.33 -9.00 -2.75
CA LEU A 37 -0.89 -9.22 -2.56
C LEU A 37 -0.57 -10.69 -2.28
N ASP A 38 -1.38 -11.36 -1.45
CA ASP A 38 -1.24 -12.79 -1.18
C ASP A 38 -1.42 -13.63 -2.46
N THR A 39 -2.37 -13.24 -3.31
CA THR A 39 -2.58 -13.89 -4.62
C THR A 39 -1.39 -13.69 -5.55
N VAL A 40 -0.86 -12.46 -5.62
CA VAL A 40 0.34 -12.15 -6.41
C VAL A 40 1.52 -12.96 -5.89
N GLN A 41 1.71 -13.03 -4.58
CA GLN A 41 2.79 -13.81 -3.98
C GLN A 41 2.68 -15.30 -4.32
N GLN A 42 1.48 -15.87 -4.34
CA GLN A 42 1.28 -17.27 -4.64
C GLN A 42 1.44 -17.61 -6.13
N LYS A 43 1.01 -16.72 -7.01
CA LYS A 43 0.89 -17.01 -8.45
C LYS A 43 2.00 -16.41 -9.30
N CYS A 44 2.68 -15.36 -8.82
CA CYS A 44 3.60 -14.59 -9.63
C CYS A 44 5.09 -14.84 -9.31
N GLN A 45 5.40 -15.75 -8.39
CA GLN A 45 6.79 -16.06 -8.08
C GLN A 45 7.53 -16.70 -9.27
N PRO A 46 8.83 -16.42 -9.43
CA PRO A 46 9.64 -15.43 -8.70
C PRO A 46 9.36 -13.99 -9.16
N LEU A 47 9.23 -13.08 -8.19
CA LEU A 47 9.05 -11.65 -8.47
C LEU A 47 10.41 -10.94 -8.50
N TRP A 48 10.69 -10.27 -9.61
CA TRP A 48 11.91 -9.49 -9.81
C TRP A 48 11.58 -8.08 -10.25
N PHE A 49 12.21 -7.10 -9.60
CA PHE A 49 12.12 -5.70 -9.96
C PHE A 49 13.55 -5.13 -10.03
N GLY A 50 14.09 -5.06 -11.23
CA GLY A 50 15.52 -4.77 -11.40
C GLY A 50 16.38 -5.84 -10.71
N SER A 51 17.19 -5.41 -9.75
CA SER A 51 18.04 -6.29 -8.94
C SER A 51 17.34 -6.86 -7.70
N MET A 52 16.16 -6.33 -7.35
CA MET A 52 15.42 -6.78 -6.18
C MET A 52 14.65 -8.05 -6.48
N ASN A 53 14.94 -9.13 -5.75
CA ASN A 53 14.09 -10.31 -5.69
C ASN A 53 13.16 -10.21 -4.49
N LEU A 54 11.87 -10.37 -4.71
CA LEU A 54 10.85 -10.23 -3.68
C LEU A 54 10.16 -11.57 -3.41
N PRO A 55 10.69 -12.40 -2.50
CA PRO A 55 10.09 -13.69 -2.18
C PRO A 55 8.77 -13.57 -1.42
N THR A 56 8.60 -12.50 -0.65
CA THR A 56 7.39 -12.20 0.12
C THR A 56 7.13 -10.70 0.12
N PHE A 57 5.86 -10.32 0.28
CA PHE A 57 5.49 -8.92 0.50
C PHE A 57 5.67 -8.54 1.98
N ASP A 58 6.88 -8.67 2.46
CA ASP A 58 7.29 -8.26 3.81
C ASP A 58 8.46 -7.29 3.69
N VAL A 59 8.39 -6.18 4.42
CA VAL A 59 9.44 -5.16 4.40
C VAL A 59 10.81 -5.74 4.81
N SER A 60 10.81 -6.71 5.70
CA SER A 60 12.05 -7.39 6.13
C SER A 60 12.71 -8.19 5.00
N ALA A 61 11.93 -8.67 4.03
CA ALA A 61 12.43 -9.38 2.87
C ALA A 61 13.05 -8.45 1.81
N ALA A 62 12.76 -7.16 1.86
CA ALA A 62 13.29 -6.18 0.92
C ALA A 62 14.76 -5.83 1.18
N GLY A 63 15.26 -6.04 2.41
CA GLY A 63 16.63 -5.77 2.79
C GLY A 63 17.05 -4.33 2.45
N PRO A 64 18.11 -4.14 1.65
CA PRO A 64 18.59 -2.79 1.27
C PRO A 64 17.63 -2.03 0.34
N TYR A 65 16.55 -2.67 -0.13
CA TYR A 65 15.58 -2.09 -1.06
C TYR A 65 14.28 -1.63 -0.37
N GLU A 66 14.30 -1.39 0.93
CA GLU A 66 13.10 -1.03 1.71
C GLU A 66 12.34 0.17 1.14
N SER A 67 13.05 1.23 0.73
CA SER A 67 12.41 2.41 0.13
C SER A 67 11.75 2.11 -1.22
N GLN A 68 12.41 1.31 -2.07
CA GLN A 68 11.85 0.87 -3.34
C GLN A 68 10.68 -0.07 -3.12
N PHE A 69 10.75 -0.94 -2.14
CA PHE A 69 9.65 -1.83 -1.75
C PHE A 69 8.41 -1.05 -1.30
N THR A 70 8.59 -0.06 -0.42
CA THR A 70 7.50 0.80 0.05
C THR A 70 6.85 1.56 -1.10
N SER A 71 7.64 2.08 -2.03
CA SER A 71 7.14 2.76 -3.21
C SER A 71 6.42 1.81 -4.18
N LEU A 72 6.90 0.58 -4.32
CA LEU A 72 6.22 -0.47 -5.09
C LEU A 72 4.84 -0.77 -4.50
N LEU A 73 4.75 -0.92 -3.18
CA LEU A 73 3.47 -1.15 -2.49
C LEU A 73 2.50 0.02 -2.66
N ASP A 74 2.99 1.26 -2.60
CA ASP A 74 2.15 2.44 -2.85
C ASP A 74 1.61 2.41 -4.28
N SER A 75 2.46 2.16 -5.27
CA SER A 75 2.05 2.06 -6.67
C SER A 75 1.07 0.90 -6.91
N ALA A 76 1.31 -0.27 -6.31
CA ALA A 76 0.42 -1.41 -6.38
C ALA A 76 -0.95 -1.14 -5.73
N SER A 77 -0.95 -0.44 -4.60
CA SER A 77 -2.17 0.01 -3.93
C SER A 77 -2.98 0.96 -4.83
N ARG A 78 -2.33 1.92 -5.45
CA ARG A 78 -2.99 2.84 -6.40
C ARG A 78 -3.57 2.12 -7.60
N LEU A 79 -2.86 1.14 -8.13
CA LEU A 79 -3.35 0.29 -9.22
C LEU A 79 -4.59 -0.51 -8.78
N TYR A 80 -4.51 -1.16 -7.63
CA TYR A 80 -5.61 -1.97 -7.08
C TYR A 80 -6.89 -1.15 -6.88
N TYR A 81 -6.76 0.09 -6.37
CA TYR A 81 -7.90 1.00 -6.15
C TYR A 81 -8.26 1.86 -7.38
N ASN A 82 -7.79 1.50 -8.57
CA ASN A 82 -8.04 2.22 -9.82
C ASN A 82 -7.68 3.72 -9.76
N ARG A 83 -6.62 4.07 -9.03
CA ARG A 83 -6.10 5.44 -8.95
C ARG A 83 -5.11 5.76 -10.06
N ILE A 84 -4.49 4.73 -10.60
CA ILE A 84 -3.61 4.78 -11.76
C ILE A 84 -3.97 3.65 -12.72
N THR A 85 -3.63 3.81 -13.99
CA THR A 85 -3.82 2.79 -15.00
C THR A 85 -2.74 1.72 -14.95
N PRO A 86 -2.95 0.53 -15.53
CA PRO A 86 -1.88 -0.47 -15.69
C PRO A 86 -0.65 0.06 -16.42
N ALA A 87 -0.83 0.95 -17.40
CA ALA A 87 0.27 1.58 -18.12
C ALA A 87 1.08 2.52 -17.20
N ASP A 88 0.39 3.31 -16.36
CA ASP A 88 1.03 4.19 -15.38
C ASP A 88 1.79 3.38 -14.33
N PHE A 89 1.22 2.28 -13.86
CA PHE A 89 1.88 1.36 -12.93
C PHE A 89 3.17 0.81 -13.52
N ARG A 90 3.12 0.32 -14.76
CA ARG A 90 4.31 -0.17 -15.48
C ARG A 90 5.38 0.91 -15.57
N ALA A 91 5.03 2.10 -16.01
CA ALA A 91 5.97 3.22 -16.13
C ALA A 91 6.59 3.60 -14.77
N ALA A 92 5.77 3.64 -13.72
CA ALA A 92 6.23 3.95 -12.37
C ALA A 92 7.25 2.91 -11.85
N VAL A 93 6.94 1.62 -12.00
CA VAL A 93 7.83 0.53 -11.54
C VAL A 93 9.12 0.50 -12.36
N GLN A 94 9.03 0.59 -13.69
CA GLN A 94 10.22 0.63 -14.55
C GLN A 94 11.11 1.82 -14.22
N GLY A 95 10.53 2.99 -14.01
CA GLY A 95 11.27 4.20 -13.63
C GLY A 95 11.92 4.10 -12.25
N GLN A 96 11.21 3.54 -11.29
CA GLN A 96 11.70 3.39 -9.93
C GLN A 96 12.88 2.41 -9.81
N PHE A 97 12.80 1.30 -10.52
CA PHE A 97 13.85 0.27 -10.49
C PHE A 97 14.88 0.42 -11.62
N LEU A 98 14.73 1.44 -12.45
CA LEU A 98 15.57 1.71 -13.63
C LEU A 98 15.76 0.45 -14.48
N SER A 99 14.69 -0.35 -14.63
CA SER A 99 14.73 -1.63 -15.30
C SER A 99 13.46 -1.85 -16.13
N SER A 100 13.69 -2.27 -17.36
CA SER A 100 12.67 -2.74 -18.29
C SER A 100 13.01 -4.13 -18.84
N ASP A 101 13.78 -4.91 -18.07
CA ASP A 101 14.17 -6.26 -18.47
C ASP A 101 12.98 -7.23 -18.47
N ALA A 102 13.17 -8.41 -19.08
CA ALA A 102 12.11 -9.39 -19.24
C ALA A 102 11.58 -9.92 -17.89
N ARG A 103 12.41 -9.99 -16.86
CA ARG A 103 12.01 -10.45 -15.52
C ARG A 103 11.13 -9.43 -14.81
N THR A 104 11.54 -8.17 -14.84
CA THR A 104 10.75 -7.05 -14.30
C THR A 104 9.42 -6.94 -15.02
N ASN A 105 9.41 -6.98 -16.34
CA ASN A 105 8.17 -6.91 -17.12
C ASN A 105 7.23 -8.08 -16.83
N ARG A 106 7.74 -9.31 -16.69
CA ARG A 106 6.94 -10.47 -16.30
C ARG A 106 6.30 -10.29 -14.94
N SER A 107 7.05 -9.78 -13.97
CA SER A 107 6.52 -9.48 -12.62
C SER A 107 5.40 -8.46 -12.67
N ILE A 108 5.59 -7.37 -13.42
CA ILE A 108 4.56 -6.34 -13.62
C ILE A 108 3.33 -6.92 -14.31
N ASP A 109 3.50 -7.67 -15.39
CA ASP A 109 2.39 -8.28 -16.14
C ASP A 109 1.59 -9.24 -15.27
N CYS A 110 2.27 -10.04 -14.47
CA CYS A 110 1.59 -10.95 -13.55
C CYS A 110 0.80 -10.20 -12.48
N MET A 111 1.36 -9.15 -11.88
CA MET A 111 0.64 -8.31 -10.91
C MET A 111 -0.62 -7.70 -11.52
N ILE A 112 -0.54 -7.19 -12.73
CA ILE A 112 -1.69 -6.63 -13.45
C ILE A 112 -2.74 -7.72 -13.73
N ALA A 113 -2.32 -8.92 -14.11
CA ALA A 113 -3.20 -10.03 -14.40
C ALA A 113 -3.98 -10.55 -13.18
N GLN A 114 -3.48 -10.33 -11.96
CA GLN A 114 -4.15 -10.72 -10.72
C GLN A 114 -5.14 -9.67 -10.20
N LEU A 115 -5.30 -8.53 -10.88
CA LEU A 115 -6.32 -7.56 -10.49
C LEU A 115 -7.73 -8.18 -10.54
N PRO A 116 -8.63 -7.81 -9.62
CA PRO A 116 -10.02 -8.27 -9.66
C PRO A 116 -10.68 -7.92 -10.99
N ARG A 117 -11.29 -8.92 -11.64
CA ARG A 117 -11.96 -8.73 -12.95
C ARG A 117 -13.30 -8.03 -12.85
N THR A 118 -13.90 -8.03 -11.69
CA THR A 118 -15.23 -7.50 -11.46
C THR A 118 -15.14 -6.17 -10.75
N GLY A 119 -15.34 -5.11 -11.51
CA GLY A 119 -15.73 -3.79 -11.02
C GLY A 119 -14.91 -3.25 -9.85
N ARG A 120 -14.79 -2.00 -9.77
CA ARG A 120 -14.19 -1.19 -8.70
C ARG A 120 -13.77 -1.94 -7.46
N ALA A 121 -12.47 -2.11 -7.29
CA ALA A 121 -11.91 -2.33 -5.95
C ALA A 121 -12.59 -1.37 -4.96
N PRO A 122 -12.93 -1.82 -3.76
CA PRO A 122 -13.61 -0.98 -2.79
C PRO A 122 -12.81 0.32 -2.64
N ARG A 123 -13.49 1.44 -2.74
CA ARG A 123 -12.85 2.75 -2.53
C ARG A 123 -12.19 2.68 -1.16
N ARG A 124 -10.90 2.94 -1.14
CA ARG A 124 -10.19 3.18 0.10
C ARG A 124 -11.09 4.06 0.96
N ALA A 125 -11.51 3.59 2.11
CA ALA A 125 -12.20 4.45 3.07
C ALA A 125 -11.37 5.72 3.20
N ALA A 126 -11.99 6.87 2.94
CA ALA A 126 -11.29 8.14 2.86
C ALA A 126 -10.80 8.51 4.26
N CYS A 127 -9.67 7.94 4.64
CA CYS A 127 -9.01 8.27 5.91
C CYS A 127 -8.32 9.64 5.86
N CYS A 128 -8.17 10.22 4.66
CA CYS A 128 -7.39 11.45 4.46
C CYS A 128 -8.06 12.47 3.53
N SER A 129 -9.39 12.52 3.45
CA SER A 129 -10.05 13.55 2.66
C SER A 129 -10.75 14.60 3.54
N ARG A 130 -10.00 15.24 4.44
CA ARG A 130 -10.36 16.55 4.99
C ARG A 130 -9.08 17.31 5.29
N PHE A 131 -8.59 17.92 4.30
CA PHE A 131 -7.91 19.20 4.42
C PHE A 131 -8.33 20.05 3.24
#